data_dd112296a130c5d9cc42673198e768ce
#
_entry.id   dd112296a130c5d9cc42673198e768ce
#
_cell.length_a   1.000
_cell.length_b   1.000
_cell.length_c   1.000
_cell.angle_alpha   90.00
_cell.angle_beta   90.00
_cell.angle_gamma   90.00
#
_symmetry.space_group_name_H-M   'P 1'
#
loop_
_entity.id
_entity.type
_entity.pdbx_description
1 polymer ?
#
loop_
_entity_poly.entity_id
_entity_poly.type
_entity_poly.pdbx_seq_one_letter_code
_entity_poly.pdbx_strand_id
1 'polypeptide(L)'
;MKKILSKLPGILLITTIVIISMIVSKMLLLQEIIISSAFISILIGLFVGNFFKIENKFQWFIELSLKKLLRIGIAFLGIGLSINELINYGYQSIFLISINIIIVFIIVYYICKLFNVTKKFGYLITMGSSICGVTAVIATSSIIKSSKDETGYAVGVVTLFGMIAVLFYPYLANHFFTNNQEFAGIFLGTSIHDTAQVSAAALIYYENYESEIALNSAMTTKLLRNSYLLILIPLISYIYNVKNHSNFQNSIKNFFPFFVFGFITLSIIRTLGDEFIADTTNIFLWEHLIIYTKLISKILILFAMAALGLQTNLKNIFKLGFKPLLAGFFASISVGLSSLIFLKLLS
;
A
#
# COMPACT_ATOMS: atom_id res chain seq x y z
N MET A 1 -5.10 22.81 -26.95
CA MET A 1 -3.64 22.82 -26.89
C MET A 1 -3.10 23.34 -25.57
N LYS A 2 -3.43 24.53 -25.05
CA LYS A 2 -2.92 25.10 -23.78
C LYS A 2 -3.10 24.19 -22.54
N LYS A 3 -4.22 23.44 -22.46
CA LYS A 3 -4.55 22.52 -21.34
C LYS A 3 -3.72 21.23 -21.32
N ILE A 4 -3.14 20.81 -22.45
CA ILE A 4 -2.24 19.66 -22.56
C ILE A 4 -0.82 20.08 -22.24
N LEU A 5 -0.38 21.23 -22.73
CA LEU A 5 0.94 21.82 -22.44
C LEU A 5 1.15 22.09 -20.94
N SER A 6 0.10 22.48 -20.20
CA SER A 6 0.20 22.71 -18.75
C SER A 6 0.40 21.42 -17.93
N LYS A 7 0.11 20.25 -18.50
CA LYS A 7 0.25 18.94 -17.84
C LYS A 7 1.60 18.27 -18.15
N LEU A 8 2.26 18.65 -19.22
CA LEU A 8 3.50 18.08 -19.71
C LEU A 8 4.64 18.08 -18.67
N PRO A 9 4.87 19.15 -17.88
CA PRO A 9 5.95 19.18 -16.91
C PRO A 9 5.84 18.05 -15.85
N GLY A 10 4.62 17.77 -15.34
CA GLY A 10 4.41 16.71 -14.36
C GLY A 10 4.69 15.31 -14.94
N ILE A 11 4.27 15.07 -16.18
CA ILE A 11 4.56 13.82 -16.89
C ILE A 11 6.07 13.66 -17.06
N LEU A 12 6.76 14.69 -17.57
CA LEU A 12 8.21 14.65 -17.78
C LEU A 12 8.96 14.38 -16.47
N LEU A 13 8.62 15.08 -15.38
CA LEU A 13 9.29 14.92 -14.09
C LEU A 13 9.22 13.47 -13.61
N ILE A 14 8.02 12.89 -13.54
CA ILE A 14 7.85 11.53 -13.02
C ILE A 14 8.47 10.50 -13.97
N THR A 15 8.30 10.67 -15.29
CA THR A 15 8.91 9.78 -16.28
C THR A 15 10.44 9.81 -16.16
N THR A 16 11.04 10.99 -15.99
CA THR A 16 12.49 11.12 -15.80
C THR A 16 12.95 10.38 -14.52
N ILE A 17 12.24 10.54 -13.40
CA ILE A 17 12.55 9.82 -12.16
C ILE A 17 12.49 8.30 -12.39
N VAL A 18 11.45 7.81 -13.04
CA VAL A 18 11.28 6.37 -13.31
C VAL A 18 12.41 5.85 -14.22
N ILE A 19 12.72 6.55 -15.33
CA ILE A 19 13.80 6.15 -16.23
C ILE A 19 15.14 6.12 -15.50
N ILE A 20 15.47 7.17 -14.74
CA ILE A 20 16.71 7.22 -13.93
C ILE A 20 16.74 6.05 -12.95
N SER A 21 15.62 5.77 -12.27
CA SER A 21 15.53 4.66 -11.31
C SER A 21 15.82 3.30 -11.95
N MET A 22 15.26 3.07 -13.14
CA MET A 22 15.47 1.83 -13.89
C MET A 22 16.93 1.70 -14.37
N ILE A 23 17.53 2.80 -14.85
CA ILE A 23 18.93 2.82 -15.29
C ILE A 23 19.87 2.57 -14.11
N VAL A 24 19.67 3.30 -13.00
CA VAL A 24 20.52 3.17 -11.79
C VAL A 24 20.40 1.77 -11.21
N SER A 25 19.20 1.21 -11.10
CA SER A 25 19.00 -0.17 -10.63
C SER A 25 19.75 -1.17 -11.51
N LYS A 26 19.69 -1.02 -12.84
CA LYS A 26 20.40 -1.87 -13.77
C LYS A 26 21.93 -1.71 -13.67
N MET A 27 22.42 -0.48 -13.48
CA MET A 27 23.86 -0.21 -13.30
C MET A 27 24.40 -0.81 -11.99
N LEU A 28 23.61 -0.72 -10.91
CA LEU A 28 23.98 -1.33 -9.61
C LEU A 28 23.99 -2.86 -9.69
N LEU A 29 23.02 -3.45 -10.40
CA LEU A 29 22.98 -4.89 -10.63
C LEU A 29 24.23 -5.41 -11.37
N LEU A 30 24.78 -4.64 -12.31
CA LEU A 30 26.05 -4.98 -13.00
C LEU A 30 27.25 -4.98 -12.05
N GLN A 31 27.13 -4.34 -10.88
CA GLN A 31 28.13 -4.33 -9.80
C GLN A 31 27.78 -5.31 -8.67
N GLU A 32 26.87 -6.26 -8.92
CA GLU A 32 26.38 -7.23 -7.93
C GLU A 32 25.63 -6.60 -6.74
N ILE A 33 25.23 -5.33 -6.87
CA ILE A 33 24.44 -4.62 -5.85
C ILE A 33 22.96 -4.69 -6.22
N ILE A 34 22.19 -5.50 -5.48
CA ILE A 34 20.78 -5.72 -5.74
C ILE A 34 19.95 -4.63 -5.04
N ILE A 35 19.57 -3.58 -5.79
CA ILE A 35 18.65 -2.54 -5.32
C ILE A 35 17.55 -2.33 -6.35
N SER A 36 16.29 -2.46 -5.91
CA SER A 36 15.14 -2.40 -6.80
C SER A 36 14.90 -1.00 -7.40
N SER A 37 14.41 -0.96 -8.63
CA SER A 37 14.00 0.28 -9.30
C SER A 37 12.87 1.00 -8.55
N ALA A 38 11.99 0.25 -7.88
CA ALA A 38 10.93 0.80 -7.05
C ALA A 38 11.48 1.55 -5.82
N PHE A 39 12.47 0.97 -5.14
CA PHE A 39 13.16 1.60 -4.02
C PHE A 39 13.85 2.91 -4.43
N ILE A 40 14.64 2.86 -5.51
CA ILE A 40 15.34 4.03 -6.04
C ILE A 40 14.35 5.12 -6.46
N SER A 41 13.22 4.75 -7.07
CA SER A 41 12.18 5.68 -7.52
C SER A 41 11.57 6.44 -6.34
N ILE A 42 11.30 5.76 -5.22
CA ILE A 42 10.84 6.39 -3.97
C ILE A 42 11.90 7.35 -3.43
N LEU A 43 13.15 6.92 -3.34
CA LEU A 43 14.23 7.74 -2.79
C LEU A 43 14.48 9.00 -3.60
N ILE A 44 14.55 8.90 -4.93
CA ILE A 44 14.69 10.07 -5.80
C ILE A 44 13.48 10.99 -5.64
N GLY A 45 12.26 10.43 -5.61
CA GLY A 45 11.05 11.19 -5.37
C GLY A 45 11.07 11.94 -4.03
N LEU A 46 11.49 11.27 -2.93
CA LEU A 46 11.66 11.86 -1.60
C LEU A 46 12.68 13.00 -1.62
N PHE A 47 13.81 12.78 -2.25
CA PHE A 47 14.85 13.81 -2.38
C PHE A 47 14.31 15.03 -3.13
N VAL A 48 13.78 14.86 -4.33
CA VAL A 48 13.25 15.95 -5.15
C VAL A 48 12.09 16.65 -4.43
N GLY A 49 11.15 15.92 -3.81
CA GLY A 49 9.98 16.49 -3.13
C GLY A 49 10.31 17.31 -1.87
N ASN A 50 11.43 17.04 -1.20
CA ASN A 50 11.81 17.73 0.04
C ASN A 50 12.87 18.82 -0.16
N PHE A 51 13.72 18.72 -1.19
CA PHE A 51 14.76 19.72 -1.47
C PHE A 51 14.35 20.75 -2.53
N PHE A 52 13.42 20.40 -3.41
CA PHE A 52 12.93 21.32 -4.45
C PHE A 52 11.46 21.69 -4.22
N LYS A 53 11.09 22.91 -4.55
CA LYS A 53 9.70 23.36 -4.46
C LYS A 53 8.89 22.78 -5.62
N ILE A 54 7.96 21.88 -5.31
CA ILE A 54 7.06 21.29 -6.30
C ILE A 54 5.94 22.28 -6.63
N GLU A 55 6.00 22.88 -7.83
CA GLU A 55 5.00 23.83 -8.30
C GLU A 55 3.67 23.12 -8.65
N ASN A 56 2.56 23.87 -8.64
CA ASN A 56 1.21 23.35 -8.94
C ASN A 56 1.09 22.67 -10.30
N LYS A 57 1.93 23.04 -11.28
CA LYS A 57 1.95 22.42 -12.62
C LYS A 57 2.32 20.93 -12.61
N PHE A 58 3.03 20.45 -11.56
CA PHE A 58 3.41 19.04 -11.40
C PHE A 58 2.34 18.22 -10.66
N GLN A 59 1.52 18.87 -9.83
CA GLN A 59 0.58 18.19 -8.91
C GLN A 59 -0.43 17.31 -9.64
N TRP A 60 -0.94 17.74 -10.79
CA TRP A 60 -1.92 16.97 -11.56
C TRP A 60 -1.44 15.55 -11.88
N PHE A 61 -0.20 15.37 -12.35
CA PHE A 61 0.30 14.06 -12.73
C PHE A 61 0.76 13.23 -11.52
N ILE A 62 1.24 13.87 -10.45
CA ILE A 62 1.51 13.25 -9.16
C ILE A 62 0.22 12.61 -8.62
N GLU A 63 -0.88 13.36 -8.58
CA GLU A 63 -2.17 12.83 -8.14
C GLU A 63 -2.74 11.75 -9.06
N LEU A 64 -2.58 11.91 -10.38
CA LEU A 64 -2.99 10.90 -11.36
C LEU A 64 -2.25 9.57 -11.11
N SER A 65 -0.94 9.65 -10.90
CA SER A 65 -0.08 8.48 -10.65
C SER A 65 -0.49 7.74 -9.38
N LEU A 66 -0.74 8.46 -8.28
CA LEU A 66 -1.15 7.87 -7.01
C LEU A 66 -2.60 7.35 -7.00
N LYS A 67 -3.52 8.03 -7.70
CA LYS A 67 -4.95 7.70 -7.63
C LYS A 67 -5.40 6.75 -8.74
N LYS A 68 -4.90 6.93 -9.97
CA LYS A 68 -5.36 6.15 -11.15
C LYS A 68 -4.33 5.14 -11.62
N LEU A 69 -3.08 5.56 -11.91
CA LEU A 69 -2.07 4.64 -12.45
C LEU A 69 -1.76 3.51 -11.47
N LEU A 70 -1.61 3.82 -10.19
CA LEU A 70 -1.45 2.82 -9.13
C LEU A 70 -2.58 1.78 -9.14
N ARG A 71 -3.84 2.24 -9.16
CA ARG A 71 -5.00 1.34 -9.12
C ARG A 71 -5.08 0.44 -10.34
N ILE A 72 -4.78 0.97 -11.52
CA ILE A 72 -4.70 0.18 -12.77
C ILE A 72 -3.53 -0.81 -12.67
N GLY A 73 -2.36 -0.38 -12.20
CA GLY A 73 -1.21 -1.25 -11.99
C GLY A 73 -1.52 -2.41 -11.05
N ILE A 74 -2.18 -2.13 -9.91
CA ILE A 74 -2.61 -3.18 -8.97
C ILE A 74 -3.65 -4.11 -9.61
N ALA A 75 -4.63 -3.59 -10.35
CA ALA A 75 -5.59 -4.43 -11.06
C ALA A 75 -4.88 -5.38 -12.05
N PHE A 76 -3.88 -4.89 -12.77
CA PHE A 76 -3.09 -5.68 -13.73
C PHE A 76 -2.23 -6.76 -13.08
N LEU A 77 -1.83 -6.61 -11.80
CA LEU A 77 -1.16 -7.69 -11.06
C LEU A 77 -2.02 -8.96 -10.96
N GLY A 78 -3.36 -8.83 -11.02
CA GLY A 78 -4.26 -9.98 -10.98
C GLY A 78 -4.02 -11.01 -12.07
N ILE A 79 -3.44 -10.63 -13.23
CA ILE A 79 -3.06 -11.56 -14.29
C ILE A 79 -1.93 -12.50 -13.88
N GLY A 80 -1.18 -12.17 -12.84
CA GLY A 80 -0.09 -13.00 -12.30
C GLY A 80 -0.57 -14.07 -11.33
N LEU A 81 -1.87 -14.15 -11.01
CA LEU A 81 -2.41 -14.95 -9.93
C LEU A 81 -3.65 -15.73 -10.37
N SER A 82 -3.68 -17.03 -10.13
CA SER A 82 -4.89 -17.85 -10.34
C SER A 82 -5.90 -17.65 -9.19
N ILE A 83 -7.17 -18.01 -9.43
CA ILE A 83 -8.22 -17.96 -8.41
C ILE A 83 -7.92 -18.88 -7.23
N ASN A 84 -7.34 -20.06 -7.49
CA ASN A 84 -7.00 -21.00 -6.44
C ASN A 84 -5.91 -20.43 -5.50
N GLU A 85 -4.87 -19.82 -6.05
CA GLU A 85 -3.84 -19.13 -5.27
C GLU A 85 -4.44 -17.95 -4.49
N LEU A 86 -5.33 -17.17 -5.11
CA LEU A 86 -6.02 -16.06 -4.45
C LEU A 86 -6.83 -16.54 -3.22
N ILE A 87 -7.52 -17.66 -3.33
CA ILE A 87 -8.29 -18.25 -2.22
C ILE A 87 -7.34 -18.76 -1.13
N ASN A 88 -6.26 -19.44 -1.50
CA ASN A 88 -5.30 -19.99 -0.53
C ASN A 88 -4.61 -18.88 0.26
N TYR A 89 -4.03 -17.87 -0.40
CA TYR A 89 -3.42 -16.72 0.28
C TYR A 89 -4.45 -15.96 1.13
N GLY A 90 -5.68 -15.87 0.64
CA GLY A 90 -6.78 -15.25 1.35
C GLY A 90 -7.12 -15.93 2.65
N TYR A 91 -7.27 -17.24 2.65
CA TYR A 91 -7.61 -18.03 3.83
C TYR A 91 -6.58 -17.87 4.96
N GLN A 92 -5.31 -17.98 4.65
CA GLN A 92 -4.23 -17.80 5.62
C GLN A 92 -4.19 -16.37 6.18
N SER A 93 -4.46 -15.37 5.34
CA SER A 93 -4.39 -13.97 5.71
C SER A 93 -5.54 -13.51 6.59
N ILE A 94 -6.76 -14.03 6.44
CA ILE A 94 -7.97 -13.58 7.17
C ILE A 94 -7.78 -13.67 8.69
N PHE A 95 -7.29 -14.79 9.18
CA PHE A 95 -7.08 -14.99 10.60
C PHE A 95 -6.05 -14.00 11.17
N LEU A 96 -4.94 -13.85 10.47
CA LEU A 96 -3.85 -12.96 10.86
C LEU A 96 -4.27 -11.48 10.83
N ILE A 97 -5.02 -11.07 9.82
CA ILE A 97 -5.58 -9.71 9.72
C ILE A 97 -6.52 -9.44 10.91
N SER A 98 -7.41 -10.37 11.23
CA SER A 98 -8.38 -10.22 12.33
C SER A 98 -7.68 -10.04 13.67
N ILE A 99 -6.71 -10.87 13.97
CA ILE A 99 -5.91 -10.79 15.21
C ILE A 99 -5.13 -9.48 15.24
N ASN A 100 -4.47 -9.10 14.14
CA ASN A 100 -3.71 -7.85 14.06
C ASN A 100 -4.58 -6.62 14.36
N ILE A 101 -5.78 -6.56 13.78
CA ILE A 101 -6.72 -5.48 14.03
C ILE A 101 -7.02 -5.38 15.53
N ILE A 102 -7.36 -6.49 16.19
CA ILE A 102 -7.69 -6.52 17.63
C ILE A 102 -6.49 -6.04 18.46
N ILE A 103 -5.30 -6.58 18.20
CA ILE A 103 -4.08 -6.22 18.92
C ILE A 103 -3.79 -4.72 18.80
N VAL A 104 -3.87 -4.17 17.58
CA VAL A 104 -3.60 -2.75 17.35
C VAL A 104 -4.63 -1.87 18.06
N PHE A 105 -5.92 -2.24 18.08
CA PHE A 105 -6.94 -1.52 18.85
C PHE A 105 -6.59 -1.47 20.33
N ILE A 106 -6.19 -2.60 20.91
CA ILE A 106 -5.80 -2.70 22.33
C ILE A 106 -4.55 -1.86 22.61
N ILE A 107 -3.49 -2.05 21.85
CA ILE A 107 -2.20 -1.38 22.07
C ILE A 107 -2.35 0.14 21.91
N VAL A 108 -2.98 0.61 20.83
CA VAL A 108 -3.16 2.04 20.60
C VAL A 108 -4.04 2.68 21.66
N TYR A 109 -5.06 1.97 22.17
CA TYR A 109 -5.86 2.47 23.28
C TYR A 109 -4.99 2.77 24.52
N TYR A 110 -4.12 1.84 24.94
CA TYR A 110 -3.23 2.04 26.08
C TYR A 110 -2.17 3.13 25.81
N ILE A 111 -1.62 3.17 24.62
CA ILE A 111 -0.63 4.18 24.20
C ILE A 111 -1.24 5.58 24.24
N CYS A 112 -2.44 5.76 23.70
CA CYS A 112 -3.12 7.05 23.72
C CYS A 112 -3.41 7.52 25.16
N LYS A 113 -3.76 6.59 26.06
CA LYS A 113 -3.93 6.87 27.48
C LYS A 113 -2.60 7.28 28.14
N LEU A 114 -1.52 6.58 27.85
CA LEU A 114 -0.18 6.84 28.41
C LEU A 114 0.35 8.22 27.99
N PHE A 115 0.22 8.58 26.72
CA PHE A 115 0.72 9.84 26.19
C PHE A 115 -0.28 11.01 26.28
N ASN A 116 -1.47 10.80 26.89
CA ASN A 116 -2.55 11.78 26.95
C ASN A 116 -2.93 12.33 25.58
N VAL A 117 -3.05 11.45 24.59
CA VAL A 117 -3.52 11.79 23.24
C VAL A 117 -5.03 11.62 23.15
N THR A 118 -5.70 12.44 22.35
CA THR A 118 -7.16 12.40 22.26
C THR A 118 -7.68 11.05 21.77
N LYS A 119 -8.84 10.61 22.29
CA LYS A 119 -9.48 9.35 21.85
C LYS A 119 -9.75 9.35 20.33
N LYS A 120 -10.14 10.51 19.77
CA LYS A 120 -10.37 10.63 18.33
C LYS A 120 -9.10 10.33 17.53
N PHE A 121 -7.97 10.93 17.91
CA PHE A 121 -6.69 10.65 17.28
C PHE A 121 -6.31 9.16 17.39
N GLY A 122 -6.55 8.54 18.57
CA GLY A 122 -6.35 7.11 18.76
C GLY A 122 -7.13 6.26 17.76
N TYR A 123 -8.42 6.54 17.55
CA TYR A 123 -9.22 5.85 16.54
C TYR A 123 -8.69 6.06 15.12
N LEU A 124 -8.26 7.27 14.77
CA LEU A 124 -7.69 7.57 13.46
C LEU A 124 -6.42 6.76 13.19
N ILE A 125 -5.49 6.73 14.17
CA ILE A 125 -4.24 5.95 14.06
C ILE A 125 -4.54 4.46 13.99
N THR A 126 -5.43 3.95 14.84
CA THR A 126 -5.79 2.53 14.84
C THR A 126 -6.36 2.11 13.48
N MET A 127 -7.34 2.83 12.96
CA MET A 127 -7.95 2.53 11.66
C MET A 127 -6.95 2.68 10.50
N GLY A 128 -6.12 3.72 10.54
CA GLY A 128 -5.07 3.92 9.56
C GLY A 128 -4.03 2.79 9.56
N SER A 129 -3.52 2.43 10.73
CA SER A 129 -2.50 1.38 10.86
C SER A 129 -3.05 -0.03 10.63
N SER A 130 -4.33 -0.27 10.98
CA SER A 130 -4.92 -1.61 10.90
C SER A 130 -5.54 -1.96 9.55
N ILE A 131 -5.83 -0.99 8.66
CA ILE A 131 -6.58 -1.28 7.43
C ILE A 131 -5.82 -0.79 6.19
N CYS A 132 -6.10 0.45 5.74
CA CYS A 132 -5.62 0.94 4.45
C CYS A 132 -4.97 2.34 4.51
N GLY A 133 -4.35 2.66 5.62
CA GLY A 133 -3.59 3.89 5.74
C GLY A 133 -4.47 5.13 5.70
N VAL A 134 -4.10 6.06 4.85
CA VAL A 134 -4.73 7.38 4.71
C VAL A 134 -6.24 7.29 4.43
N THR A 135 -6.67 6.33 3.61
CA THR A 135 -8.08 6.15 3.25
C THR A 135 -8.93 5.84 4.47
N ALA A 136 -8.46 4.95 5.35
CA ALA A 136 -9.16 4.61 6.59
C ALA A 136 -9.19 5.79 7.57
N VAL A 137 -8.10 6.57 7.67
CA VAL A 137 -8.07 7.79 8.48
C VAL A 137 -9.14 8.78 8.02
N ILE A 138 -9.21 9.09 6.72
CA ILE A 138 -10.16 10.05 6.17
C ILE A 138 -11.61 9.56 6.35
N ALA A 139 -11.87 8.28 6.06
CA ALA A 139 -13.20 7.69 6.25
C ALA A 139 -13.65 7.78 7.72
N THR A 140 -12.77 7.40 8.65
CA THR A 140 -13.05 7.47 10.09
C THR A 140 -13.23 8.90 10.57
N SER A 141 -12.40 9.84 10.09
CA SER A 141 -12.45 11.26 10.50
C SER A 141 -13.83 11.90 10.23
N SER A 142 -14.44 11.55 9.11
CA SER A 142 -15.76 12.05 8.73
C SER A 142 -16.87 11.53 9.66
N ILE A 143 -16.71 10.31 10.18
CA ILE A 143 -17.68 9.66 11.07
C ILE A 143 -17.57 10.22 12.49
N ILE A 144 -16.34 10.23 13.04
CA ILE A 144 -16.14 10.68 14.43
C ILE A 144 -16.04 12.20 14.57
N LYS A 145 -16.17 12.94 13.45
CA LYS A 145 -16.06 14.41 13.37
C LYS A 145 -14.79 14.89 14.09
N SER A 146 -13.63 14.34 13.71
CA SER A 146 -12.34 14.79 14.23
C SER A 146 -11.97 16.18 13.67
N SER A 147 -11.10 16.89 14.36
CA SER A 147 -10.57 18.16 13.87
C SER A 147 -9.70 17.96 12.62
N LYS A 148 -9.51 19.04 11.84
CA LYS A 148 -8.59 19.01 10.68
C LYS A 148 -7.17 18.69 11.11
N ASP A 149 -6.75 19.19 12.27
CA ASP A 149 -5.41 18.96 12.81
C ASP A 149 -5.22 17.50 13.22
N GLU A 150 -6.16 16.91 13.98
CA GLU A 150 -6.11 15.48 14.34
C GLU A 150 -6.05 14.59 13.10
N THR A 151 -6.87 14.89 12.09
CA THR A 151 -6.89 14.14 10.82
C THR A 151 -5.58 14.29 10.08
N GLY A 152 -5.07 15.53 9.95
CA GLY A 152 -3.80 15.81 9.29
C GLY A 152 -2.62 15.13 9.98
N TYR A 153 -2.61 15.13 11.33
CA TYR A 153 -1.58 14.44 12.10
C TYR A 153 -1.64 12.93 11.92
N ALA A 154 -2.83 12.33 11.98
CA ALA A 154 -2.98 10.90 11.76
C ALA A 154 -2.53 10.48 10.37
N VAL A 155 -2.91 11.24 9.32
CA VAL A 155 -2.44 11.02 7.94
C VAL A 155 -0.92 11.10 7.86
N GLY A 156 -0.32 12.15 8.42
CA GLY A 156 1.13 12.34 8.40
C GLY A 156 1.90 11.20 9.07
N VAL A 157 1.45 10.80 10.25
CA VAL A 157 2.06 9.73 11.05
C VAL A 157 1.97 8.37 10.36
N VAL A 158 0.78 8.00 9.88
CA VAL A 158 0.57 6.73 9.16
C VAL A 158 1.38 6.69 7.86
N THR A 159 1.48 7.82 7.14
CA THR A 159 2.28 7.92 5.92
C THR A 159 3.76 7.76 6.21
N LEU A 160 4.29 8.43 7.26
CA LEU A 160 5.70 8.36 7.65
C LEU A 160 6.13 6.93 8.00
N PHE A 161 5.43 6.32 8.97
CA PHE A 161 5.83 4.98 9.43
C PHE A 161 5.57 3.92 8.38
N GLY A 162 4.54 4.09 7.56
CA GLY A 162 4.33 3.23 6.40
C GLY A 162 5.45 3.37 5.37
N MET A 163 6.00 4.59 5.14
CA MET A 163 7.15 4.79 4.25
C MET A 163 8.42 4.14 4.81
N ILE A 164 8.67 4.27 6.11
CA ILE A 164 9.78 3.57 6.78
C ILE A 164 9.63 2.06 6.61
N ALA A 165 8.42 1.54 6.80
CA ALA A 165 8.15 0.12 6.60
C ALA A 165 8.40 -0.35 5.15
N VAL A 166 8.05 0.44 4.13
CA VAL A 166 8.36 0.14 2.72
C VAL A 166 9.86 -0.05 2.50
N LEU A 167 10.68 0.78 3.13
CA LEU A 167 12.13 0.75 2.91
C LEU A 167 12.81 -0.42 3.65
N PHE A 168 12.28 -0.85 4.80
CA PHE A 168 12.95 -1.85 5.64
C PHE A 168 12.28 -3.23 5.65
N TYR A 169 10.94 -3.31 5.54
CA TYR A 169 10.22 -4.56 5.70
C TYR A 169 10.46 -5.60 4.60
N PRO A 170 10.75 -5.25 3.33
CA PRO A 170 11.15 -6.26 2.34
C PRO A 170 12.38 -7.06 2.75
N TYR A 171 13.37 -6.39 3.33
CA TYR A 171 14.60 -7.04 3.82
C TYR A 171 14.36 -7.87 5.07
N LEU A 172 13.52 -7.36 6.01
CA LEU A 172 13.09 -8.13 7.17
C LEU A 172 12.27 -9.36 6.77
N ALA A 173 11.35 -9.22 5.82
CA ALA A 173 10.56 -10.33 5.30
C ALA A 173 11.44 -11.44 4.75
N ASN A 174 12.45 -11.09 3.94
CA ASN A 174 13.41 -12.06 3.42
C ASN A 174 14.22 -12.71 4.55
N HIS A 175 14.72 -11.94 5.50
CA HIS A 175 15.51 -12.46 6.61
C HIS A 175 14.74 -13.49 7.45
N PHE A 176 13.46 -13.23 7.77
CA PHE A 176 12.67 -14.10 8.63
C PHE A 176 11.94 -15.22 7.90
N PHE A 177 11.65 -15.06 6.61
CA PHE A 177 10.81 -15.96 5.81
C PHE A 177 11.48 -16.39 4.50
N THR A 178 12.81 -16.51 4.46
CA THR A 178 13.57 -16.93 3.28
C THR A 178 13.05 -18.24 2.67
N ASN A 179 12.66 -19.20 3.51
CA ASN A 179 12.18 -20.52 3.08
C ASN A 179 10.66 -20.55 2.83
N ASN A 180 9.93 -19.47 3.14
CA ASN A 180 8.50 -19.38 2.94
C ASN A 180 8.12 -18.00 2.37
N GLN A 181 8.22 -17.88 1.05
CA GLN A 181 7.97 -16.65 0.33
C GLN A 181 6.51 -16.17 0.42
N GLU A 182 5.56 -17.10 0.64
CA GLU A 182 4.17 -16.76 0.89
C GLU A 182 4.04 -15.98 2.21
N PHE A 183 4.67 -16.45 3.27
CA PHE A 183 4.67 -15.75 4.57
C PHE A 183 5.42 -14.41 4.50
N ALA A 184 6.47 -14.31 3.69
CA ALA A 184 7.11 -13.02 3.42
C ALA A 184 6.10 -12.02 2.83
N GLY A 185 5.31 -12.43 1.85
CA GLY A 185 4.27 -11.60 1.25
C GLY A 185 3.13 -11.29 2.23
N ILE A 186 2.62 -12.27 2.96
CA ILE A 186 1.59 -12.04 3.98
C ILE A 186 2.08 -11.06 5.05
N PHE A 187 3.35 -11.15 5.48
CA PHE A 187 3.96 -10.18 6.39
C PHE A 187 3.94 -8.76 5.81
N LEU A 188 4.35 -8.56 4.56
CA LEU A 188 4.32 -7.26 3.90
C LEU A 188 2.88 -6.71 3.81
N GLY A 189 1.91 -7.54 3.42
CA GLY A 189 0.50 -7.17 3.29
C GLY A 189 -0.17 -6.79 4.60
N THR A 190 0.19 -7.47 5.70
CA THR A 190 -0.38 -7.23 7.03
C THR A 190 0.33 -6.13 7.81
N SER A 191 1.62 -5.91 7.61
CA SER A 191 2.43 -4.99 8.42
C SER A 191 2.45 -3.56 7.90
N ILE A 192 2.37 -3.35 6.59
CA ILE A 192 2.48 -2.04 5.95
C ILE A 192 1.09 -1.39 5.83
N HIS A 193 1.01 -0.08 6.11
CA HIS A 193 -0.26 0.57 6.35
C HIS A 193 -1.07 0.85 5.07
N ASP A 194 -0.49 1.50 4.07
CA ASP A 194 -1.20 1.94 2.87
C ASP A 194 -1.04 0.96 1.70
N THR A 195 -2.05 0.89 0.82
CA THR A 195 -2.03 -0.01 -0.34
C THR A 195 -0.89 0.33 -1.32
N ALA A 196 -0.63 1.63 -1.54
CA ALA A 196 0.48 2.06 -2.37
C ALA A 196 1.82 1.61 -1.79
N GLN A 197 1.96 1.70 -0.48
CA GLN A 197 3.15 1.29 0.26
C GLN A 197 3.35 -0.22 0.22
N VAL A 198 2.28 -1.02 0.36
CA VAL A 198 2.38 -2.49 0.19
C VAL A 198 2.80 -2.85 -1.23
N SER A 199 2.19 -2.21 -2.24
CA SER A 199 2.57 -2.44 -3.65
C SER A 199 4.04 -2.12 -3.90
N ALA A 200 4.55 -1.04 -3.27
CA ALA A 200 5.95 -0.68 -3.33
C ALA A 200 6.84 -1.75 -2.69
N ALA A 201 6.54 -2.13 -1.45
CA ALA A 201 7.32 -3.12 -0.71
C ALA A 201 7.32 -4.50 -1.37
N ALA A 202 6.16 -4.92 -1.90
CA ALA A 202 6.03 -6.17 -2.63
C ALA A 202 6.83 -6.15 -3.95
N LEU A 203 6.83 -5.02 -4.67
CA LEU A 203 7.64 -4.85 -5.87
C LEU A 203 9.14 -4.80 -5.54
N ILE A 204 9.54 -4.13 -4.45
CA ILE A 204 10.94 -4.14 -3.97
C ILE A 204 11.36 -5.58 -3.66
N TYR A 205 10.52 -6.34 -2.98
CA TYR A 205 10.80 -7.73 -2.67
C TYR A 205 10.95 -8.58 -3.94
N TYR A 206 10.00 -8.43 -4.89
CA TYR A 206 10.05 -9.12 -6.18
C TYR A 206 11.32 -8.80 -6.97
N GLU A 207 11.69 -7.52 -7.07
CA GLU A 207 12.88 -7.11 -7.82
C GLU A 207 14.21 -7.59 -7.17
N ASN A 208 14.24 -7.73 -5.84
CA ASN A 208 15.45 -8.15 -5.12
C ASN A 208 15.57 -9.67 -4.98
N TYR A 209 14.46 -10.40 -4.90
CA TYR A 209 14.44 -11.83 -4.57
C TYR A 209 13.66 -12.68 -5.57
N GLU A 210 13.23 -12.09 -6.69
CA GLU A 210 12.55 -12.75 -7.81
C GLU A 210 11.31 -13.58 -7.42
N SER A 211 10.61 -13.20 -6.35
CA SER A 211 9.47 -13.95 -5.82
C SER A 211 8.12 -13.37 -6.23
N GLU A 212 7.49 -13.94 -7.25
CA GLU A 212 6.10 -13.63 -7.60
C GLU A 212 5.12 -14.08 -6.50
N ILE A 213 5.42 -15.17 -5.78
CA ILE A 213 4.62 -15.68 -4.67
C ILE A 213 4.47 -14.60 -3.59
N ALA A 214 5.59 -13.98 -3.18
CA ALA A 214 5.55 -12.93 -2.17
C ALA A 214 4.83 -11.66 -2.67
N LEU A 215 5.00 -11.29 -3.94
CA LEU A 215 4.28 -10.16 -4.54
C LEU A 215 2.77 -10.41 -4.50
N ASN A 216 2.32 -11.57 -4.96
CA ASN A 216 0.92 -11.93 -5.08
C ASN A 216 0.24 -12.11 -3.72
N SER A 217 0.89 -12.80 -2.78
CA SER A 217 0.38 -12.98 -1.42
C SER A 217 0.31 -11.65 -0.64
N ALA A 218 1.27 -10.73 -0.83
CA ALA A 218 1.23 -9.40 -0.24
C ALA A 218 0.03 -8.59 -0.74
N MET A 219 -0.21 -8.59 -2.06
CA MET A 219 -1.31 -7.86 -2.66
C MET A 219 -2.65 -8.44 -2.27
N THR A 220 -2.82 -9.76 -2.32
CA THR A 220 -4.04 -10.46 -1.89
C THR A 220 -4.37 -10.15 -0.43
N THR A 221 -3.39 -10.29 0.47
CA THR A 221 -3.53 -9.98 1.89
C THR A 221 -3.95 -8.53 2.10
N LYS A 222 -3.35 -7.58 1.37
CA LYS A 222 -3.70 -6.15 1.47
C LYS A 222 -5.10 -5.85 0.97
N LEU A 223 -5.54 -6.48 -0.13
CA LEU A 223 -6.89 -6.29 -0.66
C LEU A 223 -7.95 -6.83 0.31
N LEU A 224 -7.71 -7.99 0.92
CA LEU A 224 -8.56 -8.53 1.99
C LEU A 224 -8.62 -7.61 3.21
N ARG A 225 -7.47 -7.10 3.66
CA ARG A 225 -7.40 -6.16 4.77
C ARG A 225 -8.21 -4.89 4.51
N ASN A 226 -8.20 -4.38 3.28
CA ASN A 226 -9.01 -3.23 2.89
C ASN A 226 -10.52 -3.52 3.02
N SER A 227 -10.97 -4.75 2.79
CA SER A 227 -12.37 -5.14 2.89
C SER A 227 -12.91 -5.05 4.32
N TYR A 228 -12.04 -5.10 5.34
CA TYR A 228 -12.43 -4.88 6.74
C TYR A 228 -12.99 -3.48 7.01
N LEU A 229 -12.79 -2.50 6.10
CA LEU A 229 -13.49 -1.22 6.17
C LEU A 229 -15.01 -1.38 6.22
N LEU A 230 -15.56 -2.39 5.51
CA LEU A 230 -16.99 -2.67 5.47
C LEU A 230 -17.55 -3.05 6.85
N ILE A 231 -16.72 -3.61 7.72
CA ILE A 231 -17.09 -4.04 9.08
C ILE A 231 -16.74 -2.94 10.10
N LEU A 232 -15.54 -2.38 10.01
CA LEU A 232 -15.02 -1.48 11.05
C LEU A 232 -15.61 -0.07 10.97
N ILE A 233 -15.98 0.41 9.79
CA ILE A 233 -16.66 1.72 9.64
C ILE A 233 -18.04 1.73 10.31
N PRO A 234 -18.94 0.73 10.08
CA PRO A 234 -20.16 0.59 10.86
C PRO A 234 -19.95 0.48 12.36
N LEU A 235 -18.97 -0.33 12.77
CA LEU A 235 -18.67 -0.54 14.18
C LEU A 235 -18.28 0.79 14.88
N ILE A 236 -17.39 1.57 14.28
CA ILE A 236 -17.01 2.88 14.83
C ILE A 236 -18.19 3.85 14.82
N SER A 237 -19.00 3.85 13.77
CA SER A 237 -20.20 4.67 13.69
C SER A 237 -21.18 4.36 14.83
N TYR A 238 -21.34 3.08 15.14
CA TYR A 238 -22.16 2.62 16.27
C TYR A 238 -21.58 3.07 17.62
N ILE A 239 -20.30 2.87 17.84
CA ILE A 239 -19.60 3.27 19.09
C ILE A 239 -19.72 4.78 19.34
N TYR A 240 -19.66 5.59 18.27
CA TYR A 240 -19.77 7.04 18.36
C TYR A 240 -21.21 7.57 18.33
N ASN A 241 -22.23 6.70 18.38
CA ASN A 241 -23.65 7.09 18.36
C ASN A 241 -24.01 8.11 17.25
N VAL A 242 -23.46 7.94 16.06
CA VAL A 242 -23.74 8.85 14.93
C VAL A 242 -25.10 8.54 14.33
N LYS A 243 -26.12 9.33 14.68
CA LYS A 243 -27.53 9.16 14.26
C LYS A 243 -27.82 9.45 12.77
N ASN A 244 -26.84 9.89 11.98
CA ASN A 244 -27.05 10.28 10.57
C ASN A 244 -26.63 9.16 9.59
N HIS A 245 -27.61 8.36 9.16
CA HIS A 245 -27.42 7.29 8.16
C HIS A 245 -26.97 7.76 6.77
N SER A 246 -27.25 9.00 6.37
CA SER A 246 -26.86 9.53 5.04
C SER A 246 -25.35 9.65 4.83
N ASN A 247 -24.59 9.98 5.88
CA ASN A 247 -23.13 10.08 5.80
C ASN A 247 -22.44 8.71 5.72
N PHE A 248 -23.10 7.67 6.21
CA PHE A 248 -22.58 6.32 6.25
C PHE A 248 -22.52 5.67 4.85
N GLN A 249 -23.63 5.71 4.09
CA GLN A 249 -23.67 5.13 2.74
C GLN A 249 -22.72 5.83 1.77
N ASN A 250 -22.63 7.16 1.84
CA ASN A 250 -21.70 7.94 1.03
C ASN A 250 -20.24 7.65 1.39
N SER A 251 -19.94 7.39 2.67
CA SER A 251 -18.57 7.03 3.09
C SER A 251 -18.16 5.67 2.52
N ILE A 252 -18.99 4.64 2.62
CA ILE A 252 -18.65 3.31 2.07
C ILE A 252 -18.45 3.38 0.56
N LYS A 253 -19.39 4.00 -0.17
CA LYS A 253 -19.33 4.07 -1.64
C LYS A 253 -18.07 4.82 -2.14
N ASN A 254 -17.66 5.87 -1.44
CA ASN A 254 -16.51 6.68 -1.83
C ASN A 254 -15.16 6.05 -1.48
N PHE A 255 -15.12 5.19 -0.45
CA PHE A 255 -13.88 4.59 0.03
C PHE A 255 -13.69 3.13 -0.38
N PHE A 256 -14.70 2.51 -1.00
CA PHE A 256 -14.56 1.13 -1.48
C PHE A 256 -13.54 1.06 -2.63
N PRO A 257 -12.56 0.14 -2.52
CA PRO A 257 -11.49 0.05 -3.51
C PRO A 257 -11.95 -0.74 -4.76
N PHE A 258 -12.71 -0.09 -5.65
CA PHE A 258 -13.27 -0.72 -6.88
C PHE A 258 -12.22 -1.41 -7.77
N PHE A 259 -10.93 -1.02 -7.70
CA PHE A 259 -9.87 -1.69 -8.45
C PHE A 259 -9.64 -3.15 -8.04
N VAL A 260 -10.14 -3.56 -6.84
CA VAL A 260 -10.14 -4.96 -6.39
C VAL A 260 -10.93 -5.84 -7.36
N PHE A 261 -12.06 -5.34 -7.88
CA PHE A 261 -12.80 -6.09 -8.90
C PHE A 261 -11.98 -6.30 -10.17
N GLY A 262 -11.21 -5.28 -10.60
CA GLY A 262 -10.29 -5.43 -11.73
C GLY A 262 -9.23 -6.48 -11.49
N PHE A 263 -8.66 -6.53 -10.27
CA PHE A 263 -7.70 -7.56 -9.86
C PHE A 263 -8.32 -8.95 -9.90
N ILE A 264 -9.49 -9.15 -9.29
CA ILE A 264 -10.20 -10.44 -9.30
C ILE A 264 -10.59 -10.87 -10.72
N THR A 265 -11.09 -9.92 -11.53
CA THR A 265 -11.45 -10.22 -12.94
C THR A 265 -10.26 -10.72 -13.74
N LEU A 266 -9.09 -10.10 -13.58
CA LEU A 266 -7.87 -10.55 -14.26
C LEU A 266 -7.35 -11.89 -13.70
N SER A 267 -7.54 -12.18 -12.41
CA SER A 267 -7.24 -13.50 -11.85
C SER A 267 -8.18 -14.59 -12.41
N ILE A 268 -9.47 -14.28 -12.62
CA ILE A 268 -10.40 -15.17 -13.29
C ILE A 268 -9.96 -15.40 -14.75
N ILE A 269 -9.64 -14.34 -15.48
CA ILE A 269 -9.15 -14.42 -16.87
C ILE A 269 -7.89 -15.26 -16.93
N ARG A 270 -6.97 -15.11 -15.96
CA ARG A 270 -5.74 -15.91 -15.85
C ARG A 270 -6.09 -17.40 -15.71
N THR A 271 -6.95 -17.75 -14.77
CA THR A 271 -7.35 -19.13 -14.49
C THR A 271 -8.01 -19.77 -15.70
N LEU A 272 -8.98 -19.08 -16.31
CA LEU A 272 -9.65 -19.58 -17.51
C LEU A 272 -8.69 -19.67 -18.70
N GLY A 273 -7.82 -18.69 -18.90
CA GLY A 273 -6.83 -18.72 -19.98
C GLY A 273 -5.85 -19.89 -19.84
N ASP A 274 -5.39 -20.17 -18.62
CA ASP A 274 -4.51 -21.32 -18.36
C ASP A 274 -5.23 -22.65 -18.60
N GLU A 275 -6.54 -22.76 -18.31
CA GLU A 275 -7.32 -23.96 -18.52
C GLU A 275 -7.69 -24.19 -20.00
N PHE A 276 -8.09 -23.15 -20.72
CA PHE A 276 -8.61 -23.29 -22.09
C PHE A 276 -7.58 -23.03 -23.18
N ILE A 277 -6.46 -22.34 -22.92
CA ILE A 277 -5.48 -21.91 -23.92
C ILE A 277 -4.17 -22.68 -23.82
N ALA A 278 -3.82 -23.21 -22.63
CA ALA A 278 -2.52 -23.87 -22.40
C ALA A 278 -2.21 -25.00 -23.37
N ASP A 279 -3.22 -25.78 -23.77
CA ASP A 279 -3.09 -26.92 -24.67
C ASP A 279 -3.37 -26.56 -26.15
N THR A 280 -3.42 -25.28 -26.50
CA THR A 280 -3.73 -24.82 -27.87
C THR A 280 -2.50 -24.23 -28.56
N THR A 281 -2.61 -24.06 -29.88
CA THR A 281 -1.60 -23.38 -30.73
C THR A 281 -1.43 -21.89 -30.33
N ASN A 282 -2.33 -21.35 -29.54
CA ASN A 282 -2.33 -19.94 -29.08
C ASN A 282 -1.59 -19.70 -27.77
N ILE A 283 -0.96 -20.73 -27.17
CA ILE A 283 -0.21 -20.61 -25.91
C ILE A 283 0.83 -19.48 -25.96
N PHE A 284 1.53 -19.34 -27.07
CA PHE A 284 2.54 -18.29 -27.26
C PHE A 284 1.95 -16.87 -27.13
N LEU A 285 0.77 -16.63 -27.71
CA LEU A 285 0.08 -15.34 -27.59
C LEU A 285 -0.39 -15.09 -26.17
N TRP A 286 -0.85 -16.13 -25.48
CA TRP A 286 -1.30 -16.06 -24.09
C TRP A 286 -0.16 -15.70 -23.13
N GLU A 287 0.98 -16.38 -23.23
CA GLU A 287 2.16 -16.08 -22.43
C GLU A 287 2.66 -14.65 -22.64
N HIS A 288 2.71 -14.19 -23.90
CA HIS A 288 3.09 -12.80 -24.20
C HIS A 288 2.12 -11.79 -23.61
N LEU A 289 0.81 -12.05 -23.64
CA LEU A 289 -0.19 -11.19 -23.03
C LEU A 289 0.05 -11.08 -21.53
N ILE A 290 0.33 -12.18 -20.84
CA ILE A 290 0.66 -12.19 -19.40
C ILE A 290 1.91 -11.36 -19.14
N ILE A 291 3.00 -11.61 -19.88
CA ILE A 291 4.28 -10.90 -19.71
C ILE A 291 4.11 -9.39 -19.92
N TYR A 292 3.44 -8.96 -20.99
CA TYR A 292 3.23 -7.54 -21.26
C TYR A 292 2.32 -6.89 -20.21
N THR A 293 1.28 -7.59 -19.75
CA THR A 293 0.39 -7.07 -18.71
C THR A 293 1.13 -6.89 -17.37
N LYS A 294 1.98 -7.84 -16.98
CA LYS A 294 2.87 -7.73 -15.82
C LYS A 294 3.86 -6.57 -15.97
N LEU A 295 4.45 -6.38 -17.16
CA LEU A 295 5.38 -5.28 -17.42
C LEU A 295 4.68 -3.92 -17.31
N ILE A 296 3.49 -3.77 -17.90
CA ILE A 296 2.69 -2.55 -17.79
C ILE A 296 2.33 -2.28 -16.32
N SER A 297 1.90 -3.30 -15.59
CA SER A 297 1.63 -3.21 -14.15
C SER A 297 2.83 -2.65 -13.39
N LYS A 298 4.02 -3.24 -13.59
CA LYS A 298 5.26 -2.81 -12.97
C LYS A 298 5.56 -1.33 -13.27
N ILE A 299 5.47 -0.91 -14.53
CA ILE A 299 5.72 0.47 -14.94
C ILE A 299 4.72 1.43 -14.26
N LEU A 300 3.43 1.10 -14.26
CA LEU A 300 2.40 1.92 -13.63
C LEU A 300 2.64 2.08 -12.10
N ILE A 301 3.09 1.01 -11.44
CA ILE A 301 3.45 1.05 -10.03
C ILE A 301 4.72 1.91 -9.82
N LEU A 302 5.73 1.83 -10.70
CA LEU A 302 6.91 2.69 -10.61
C LEU A 302 6.57 4.18 -10.71
N PHE A 303 5.65 4.57 -11.60
CA PHE A 303 5.13 5.93 -11.66
C PHE A 303 4.50 6.37 -10.34
N ALA A 304 3.75 5.47 -9.71
CA ALA A 304 3.14 5.74 -8.41
C ALA A 304 4.20 5.83 -7.29
N MET A 305 5.30 5.04 -7.36
CA MET A 305 6.40 5.10 -6.39
C MET A 305 7.15 6.44 -6.45
N ALA A 306 7.47 6.92 -7.64
CA ALA A 306 8.05 8.25 -7.84
C ALA A 306 7.12 9.34 -7.27
N ALA A 307 5.82 9.27 -7.57
CA ALA A 307 4.84 10.21 -7.08
C ALA A 307 4.67 10.16 -5.55
N LEU A 308 4.72 8.96 -4.95
CA LEU A 308 4.67 8.75 -3.50
C LEU A 308 5.85 9.45 -2.81
N GLY A 309 7.06 9.26 -3.33
CA GLY A 309 8.23 9.97 -2.85
C GLY A 309 8.08 11.49 -2.94
N LEU A 310 7.68 12.01 -4.10
CA LEU A 310 7.48 13.45 -4.34
C LEU A 310 6.45 14.08 -3.40
N GLN A 311 5.38 13.36 -3.07
CA GLN A 311 4.30 13.87 -2.21
C GLN A 311 4.63 13.81 -0.71
N THR A 312 5.60 12.98 -0.32
CA THR A 312 5.97 12.79 1.08
C THR A 312 6.79 13.97 1.61
N ASN A 313 6.16 14.85 2.40
CA ASN A 313 6.81 16.04 2.96
C ASN A 313 7.30 15.76 4.39
N LEU A 314 8.59 15.49 4.53
CA LEU A 314 9.22 15.19 5.83
C LEU A 314 9.16 16.37 6.79
N LYS A 315 9.32 17.62 6.30
CA LYS A 315 9.29 18.81 7.17
C LYS A 315 7.94 18.99 7.87
N ASN A 316 6.85 18.73 7.15
CA ASN A 316 5.51 18.84 7.73
C ASN A 316 5.25 17.75 8.76
N ILE A 317 5.79 16.55 8.54
CA ILE A 317 5.66 15.41 9.46
C ILE A 317 6.38 15.71 10.78
N PHE A 318 7.60 16.25 10.76
CA PHE A 318 8.34 16.58 11.98
C PHE A 318 7.72 17.73 12.81
N LYS A 319 6.84 18.56 12.22
CA LYS A 319 6.10 19.60 12.94
C LYS A 319 4.93 19.08 13.78
N LEU A 320 4.56 17.82 13.67
CA LEU A 320 3.35 17.22 14.28
C LEU A 320 3.41 17.11 15.83
N GLY A 321 4.55 17.36 16.43
CA GLY A 321 4.75 17.16 17.85
C GLY A 321 5.09 15.72 18.24
N PHE A 322 5.77 15.59 19.38
CA PHE A 322 6.40 14.32 19.76
C PHE A 322 5.39 13.24 20.21
N LYS A 323 4.32 13.62 20.94
CA LYS A 323 3.34 12.65 21.47
C LYS A 323 2.54 11.90 20.40
N PRO A 324 1.93 12.57 19.39
CA PRO A 324 1.28 11.90 18.27
C PRO A 324 2.24 11.03 17.47
N LEU A 325 3.49 11.49 17.30
CA LEU A 325 4.52 10.73 16.60
C LEU A 325 4.84 9.42 17.32
N LEU A 326 5.03 9.46 18.65
CA LEU A 326 5.24 8.25 19.46
C LEU A 326 4.05 7.29 19.38
N ALA A 327 2.83 7.80 19.48
CA ALA A 327 1.64 6.96 19.37
C ALA A 327 1.61 6.21 18.03
N GLY A 328 1.92 6.88 16.92
CA GLY A 328 2.01 6.25 15.62
C GLY A 328 3.19 5.29 15.46
N PHE A 329 4.34 5.60 16.04
CA PHE A 329 5.51 4.72 16.09
C PHE A 329 5.16 3.38 16.76
N PHE A 330 4.60 3.42 17.95
CA PHE A 330 4.19 2.20 18.65
C PHE A 330 3.06 1.46 17.95
N ALA A 331 2.10 2.17 17.34
CA ALA A 331 1.07 1.54 16.52
C ALA A 331 1.68 0.80 15.32
N SER A 332 2.60 1.42 14.61
CA SER A 332 3.27 0.82 13.45
C SER A 332 4.12 -0.39 13.84
N ILE A 333 4.91 -0.27 14.90
CA ILE A 333 5.70 -1.39 15.42
C ILE A 333 4.79 -2.54 15.88
N SER A 334 3.68 -2.24 16.55
CA SER A 334 2.77 -3.30 17.03
C SER A 334 2.16 -4.10 15.87
N VAL A 335 1.81 -3.45 14.75
CA VAL A 335 1.34 -4.15 13.53
C VAL A 335 2.44 -5.04 12.96
N GLY A 336 3.65 -4.51 12.84
CA GLY A 336 4.79 -5.28 12.30
C GLY A 336 5.17 -6.46 13.19
N LEU A 337 5.34 -6.22 14.50
CA LEU A 337 5.73 -7.26 15.44
C LEU A 337 4.66 -8.35 15.59
N SER A 338 3.37 -7.97 15.71
CA SER A 338 2.31 -8.96 15.82
C SER A 338 2.23 -9.83 14.56
N SER A 339 2.32 -9.25 13.35
CA SER A 339 2.40 -10.01 12.10
C SER A 339 3.59 -10.97 12.08
N LEU A 340 4.77 -10.50 12.47
CA LEU A 340 5.99 -11.31 12.48
C LEU A 340 5.89 -12.47 13.49
N ILE A 341 5.43 -12.20 14.72
CA ILE A 341 5.33 -13.20 15.76
C ILE A 341 4.33 -14.30 15.36
N PHE A 342 3.13 -13.90 14.89
CA PHE A 342 2.13 -14.89 14.48
C PHE A 342 2.56 -15.73 13.30
N LEU A 343 3.19 -15.14 12.29
CA LEU A 343 3.71 -15.90 11.15
C LEU A 343 4.84 -16.85 11.55
N LYS A 344 5.69 -16.44 12.51
CA LYS A 344 6.73 -17.33 13.07
C LYS A 344 6.17 -18.47 13.92
N LEU A 345 5.00 -18.29 14.54
CA LEU A 345 4.33 -19.37 15.26
C LEU A 345 3.61 -20.35 14.33
N LEU A 346 3.31 -19.93 13.11
CA LEU A 346 2.67 -20.76 12.07
C LEU A 346 3.69 -21.42 11.12
N SER A 347 4.94 -20.93 11.09
CA SER A 347 6.04 -21.49 10.30
C SER A 347 6.71 -22.65 11.03
#